data_a9cc537501882ff4a9a00beeeedc8ed7
#
_entry.id   a9cc537501882ff4a9a00beeeedc8ed7
#
_cell.length_a   1.000
_cell.length_b   1.000
_cell.length_c   1.000
_cell.angle_alpha   90.00
_cell.angle_beta   90.00
_cell.angle_gamma   90.00
#
_symmetry.space_group_name_H-M   'P 1'
#
loop_
_entity.id
_entity.type
_entity.pdbx_description
1 polymer ?
#
loop_
_entity_poly.entity_id
_entity_poly.type
_entity_poly.pdbx_seq_one_letter_code
_entity_poly.pdbx_strand_id
1 'polypeptide(L)'
;MAETSGVPPKSALKKFPQSNTLPYLLGQRTIPIPKKYREPKAHLKISRSSANNIEDLDFDLPLGIFVALTGVSGSGKSTLAHPIIYNNLARHFGIVTDEAPAAAKIENIEELNGVQLIDQSPLSRTPR
;
A
#
# COMPACT_ATOMS: atom_id res chain seq x y z
N MET A 1 -29.06 24.81 10.57
CA MET A 1 -28.13 23.79 11.07
C MET A 1 -26.73 24.24 10.69
N ALA A 2 -25.93 24.67 11.65
CA ALA A 2 -24.56 25.15 11.40
C ALA A 2 -23.66 23.92 11.20
N GLU A 3 -23.08 23.77 10.01
CA GLU A 3 -21.98 22.84 9.77
C GLU A 3 -20.82 23.27 10.66
N THR A 4 -20.55 22.50 11.70
CA THR A 4 -19.31 22.59 12.45
C THR A 4 -18.19 22.06 11.57
N SER A 5 -17.55 22.96 10.81
CA SER A 5 -16.27 22.67 10.19
C SER A 5 -15.32 22.24 11.32
N GLY A 6 -14.82 21.00 11.27
CA GLY A 6 -13.94 20.42 12.31
C GLY A 6 -12.57 21.09 12.42
N VAL A 7 -12.42 22.32 11.96
CA VAL A 7 -11.18 23.11 12.03
C VAL A 7 -11.14 23.83 13.36
N PRO A 8 -10.13 23.60 14.22
CA PRO A 8 -10.00 24.27 15.49
C PRO A 8 -9.84 25.79 15.30
N PRO A 9 -10.39 26.62 16.21
CA PRO A 9 -10.31 28.07 16.09
C PRO A 9 -8.84 28.55 16.18
N LYS A 10 -8.51 29.65 15.50
CA LYS A 10 -7.16 30.27 15.52
C LYS A 10 -6.62 30.54 16.93
N SER A 11 -7.51 30.72 17.92
CA SER A 11 -7.16 30.84 19.34
C SER A 11 -6.51 29.57 19.92
N ALA A 12 -6.73 28.40 19.34
CA ALA A 12 -6.11 27.16 19.78
C ALA A 12 -4.58 27.13 19.56
N LEU A 13 -4.06 27.86 18.57
CA LEU A 13 -2.61 28.01 18.34
C LEU A 13 -1.90 28.67 19.53
N LYS A 14 -2.55 29.62 20.18
CA LYS A 14 -1.99 30.31 21.35
C LYS A 14 -1.85 29.38 22.56
N LYS A 15 -2.71 28.36 22.67
CA LYS A 15 -2.67 27.35 23.75
C LYS A 15 -1.61 26.26 23.54
N PHE A 16 -1.27 25.98 22.28
CA PHE A 16 -0.37 24.88 21.92
C PHE A 16 0.71 25.34 20.90
N PRO A 17 1.60 26.26 21.28
CA PRO A 17 2.57 26.89 20.36
C PRO A 17 3.58 25.88 19.78
N GLN A 18 3.78 24.73 20.43
CA GLN A 18 4.71 23.68 19.99
C GLN A 18 4.02 22.54 19.24
N SER A 19 2.73 22.66 18.88
CA SER A 19 2.02 21.63 18.15
C SER A 19 2.48 21.57 16.70
N ASN A 20 3.03 20.43 16.29
CA ASN A 20 3.39 20.18 14.88
C ASN A 20 2.17 19.96 13.98
N THR A 21 1.04 19.53 14.52
CA THR A 21 -0.18 19.20 13.77
C THR A 21 -1.04 20.43 13.50
N LEU A 22 -1.11 21.33 14.48
CA LEU A 22 -2.01 22.49 14.42
C LEU A 22 -1.80 23.40 13.20
N PRO A 23 -0.56 23.72 12.77
CA PRO A 23 -0.33 24.53 11.57
C PRO A 23 -0.91 23.91 10.28
N TYR A 24 -0.92 22.58 10.18
CA TYR A 24 -1.54 21.87 9.04
C TYR A 24 -3.06 21.94 9.08
N LEU A 25 -3.65 21.72 10.25
CA LEU A 25 -5.11 21.82 10.44
C LEU A 25 -5.64 23.24 10.15
N LEU A 26 -4.85 24.26 10.42
CA LEU A 26 -5.20 25.66 10.15
C LEU A 26 -4.83 26.12 8.74
N GLY A 27 -4.29 25.24 7.89
CA GLY A 27 -3.87 25.58 6.52
C GLY A 27 -2.64 26.49 6.43
N GLN A 28 -1.92 26.74 7.54
CA GLN A 28 -0.69 27.54 7.57
C GLN A 28 0.51 26.79 7.05
N ARG A 29 0.47 25.45 7.11
CA ARG A 29 1.42 24.53 6.48
C ARG A 29 0.68 23.55 5.61
N THR A 30 1.27 23.22 4.48
CA THR A 30 0.78 22.20 3.57
C THR A 30 1.93 21.28 3.19
N ILE A 31 1.62 20.02 2.92
CA ILE A 31 2.59 19.10 2.31
C ILE A 31 2.57 19.39 0.81
N PRO A 32 3.67 19.88 0.22
CA PRO A 32 3.68 20.22 -1.19
C PRO A 32 3.51 18.97 -2.05
N ILE A 33 2.58 19.04 -3.00
CA ILE A 33 2.43 17.99 -4.01
C ILE A 33 3.58 18.16 -5.01
N PRO A 34 4.37 17.11 -5.29
CA PRO A 34 5.46 17.21 -6.23
C PRO A 34 4.94 17.56 -7.64
N LYS A 35 5.60 18.48 -8.32
CA LYS A 35 5.23 18.90 -9.68
C LYS A 35 5.52 17.82 -10.73
N LYS A 36 6.45 16.91 -10.44
CA LYS A 36 6.83 15.80 -11.31
C LYS A 36 6.87 14.52 -10.49
N TYR A 37 6.18 13.51 -10.97
CA TYR A 37 6.21 12.17 -10.40
C TYR A 37 7.33 11.35 -11.04
N ARG A 38 7.84 10.36 -10.30
CA ARG A 38 8.78 9.39 -10.84
C ARG A 38 8.05 8.47 -11.81
N GLU A 39 8.63 8.24 -12.97
CA GLU A 39 8.10 7.27 -13.92
C GLU A 39 8.57 5.85 -13.56
N PRO A 40 7.75 4.82 -13.79
CA PRO A 40 8.15 3.45 -13.57
C PRO A 40 9.31 3.07 -14.48
N LYS A 41 10.24 2.27 -13.96
CA LYS A 41 11.39 1.78 -14.74
C LYS A 41 11.02 0.56 -15.58
N ALA A 42 10.12 -0.27 -15.07
CA ALA A 42 9.62 -1.48 -15.69
C ALA A 42 8.23 -1.80 -15.13
N HIS A 43 7.59 -2.86 -15.64
CA HIS A 43 6.31 -3.35 -15.17
C HIS A 43 6.37 -4.86 -14.99
N LEU A 44 5.89 -5.33 -13.85
CA LEU A 44 5.61 -6.74 -13.63
C LEU A 44 4.22 -7.03 -14.22
N LYS A 45 4.16 -7.90 -15.24
CA LYS A 45 2.88 -8.29 -15.85
C LYS A 45 2.29 -9.46 -15.10
N ILE A 46 1.08 -9.29 -14.59
CA ILE A 46 0.34 -10.33 -13.88
C ILE A 46 -0.93 -10.61 -14.67
N SER A 47 -1.13 -11.86 -15.07
CA SER A 47 -2.24 -12.26 -15.91
C SER A 47 -2.90 -13.54 -15.42
N ARG A 48 -4.18 -13.68 -15.78
CA ARG A 48 -5.05 -14.80 -15.39
C ARG A 48 -5.04 -15.05 -13.89
N SER A 49 -5.00 -13.98 -13.11
CA SER A 49 -4.97 -14.08 -11.67
C SER A 49 -6.36 -14.30 -11.10
N SER A 50 -6.50 -15.35 -10.29
CA SER A 50 -7.77 -15.71 -9.66
C SER A 50 -7.56 -16.12 -8.21
N ALA A 51 -8.25 -15.46 -7.30
CA ALA A 51 -8.28 -15.78 -5.88
C ALA A 51 -9.49 -15.12 -5.20
N ASN A 52 -10.19 -15.84 -4.36
CA ASN A 52 -11.36 -15.35 -3.62
C ASN A 52 -12.40 -14.67 -4.56
N ASN A 53 -12.56 -13.37 -4.42
CA ASN A 53 -13.49 -12.54 -5.23
C ASN A 53 -12.84 -11.95 -6.50
N ILE A 54 -11.60 -12.31 -6.81
CA ILE A 54 -10.90 -11.90 -8.03
C ILE A 54 -10.92 -13.08 -9.00
N GLU A 55 -11.42 -12.84 -10.22
CA GLU A 55 -11.52 -13.82 -11.28
C GLU A 55 -10.89 -13.26 -12.54
N ASP A 56 -9.92 -14.00 -13.10
CA ASP A 56 -9.26 -13.75 -14.39
C ASP A 56 -8.79 -12.28 -14.58
N LEU A 57 -8.15 -11.74 -13.55
CA LEU A 57 -7.67 -10.35 -13.56
C LEU A 57 -6.29 -10.26 -14.19
N ASP A 58 -6.17 -9.37 -15.17
CA ASP A 58 -4.91 -8.96 -15.77
C ASP A 58 -4.56 -7.53 -15.36
N PHE A 59 -3.30 -7.30 -14.97
CA PHE A 59 -2.81 -5.96 -14.66
C PHE A 59 -1.28 -5.87 -14.71
N ASP A 60 -0.80 -4.64 -14.89
CA ASP A 60 0.62 -4.31 -14.87
C ASP A 60 0.96 -3.59 -13.55
N LEU A 61 1.86 -4.18 -12.75
CA LEU A 61 2.37 -3.56 -11.53
C LEU A 61 3.63 -2.75 -11.86
N PRO A 62 3.61 -1.41 -11.75
CA PRO A 62 4.76 -0.60 -12.07
C PRO A 62 5.88 -0.76 -11.04
N LEU A 63 7.13 -0.84 -11.49
CA LEU A 63 8.32 -1.05 -10.68
C LEU A 63 9.17 0.22 -10.54
N GLY A 64 9.94 0.31 -9.46
CA GLY A 64 10.82 1.44 -9.18
C GLY A 64 10.13 2.69 -8.66
N ILE A 65 8.86 2.60 -8.31
CA ILE A 65 8.02 3.67 -7.74
C ILE A 65 7.26 3.19 -6.52
N PHE A 66 6.69 4.12 -5.76
CA PHE A 66 5.73 3.80 -4.70
C PHE A 66 4.34 3.62 -5.32
N VAL A 67 3.72 2.47 -5.05
CA VAL A 67 2.37 2.13 -5.52
C VAL A 67 1.41 2.04 -4.34
N ALA A 68 0.29 2.73 -4.41
CA ALA A 68 -0.78 2.64 -3.42
C ALA A 68 -1.98 1.86 -3.97
N LEU A 69 -2.35 0.78 -3.29
CA LEU A 69 -3.53 -0.01 -3.61
C LEU A 69 -4.70 0.49 -2.77
N THR A 70 -5.67 1.14 -3.40
CA THR A 70 -6.82 1.77 -2.74
C THR A 70 -8.15 1.19 -3.22
N GLY A 71 -9.20 1.36 -2.43
CA GLY A 71 -10.54 0.88 -2.75
C GLY A 71 -11.39 0.66 -1.50
N VAL A 72 -12.67 0.41 -1.69
CA VAL A 72 -13.63 0.13 -0.59
C VAL A 72 -13.28 -1.18 0.14
N SER A 73 -13.83 -1.37 1.34
CA SER A 73 -13.68 -2.64 2.07
C SER A 73 -14.30 -3.79 1.26
N GLY A 74 -13.63 -4.95 1.23
CA GLY A 74 -14.08 -6.12 0.47
C GLY A 74 -13.80 -6.07 -1.05
N SER A 75 -13.16 -5.01 -1.59
CA SER A 75 -12.85 -4.92 -3.03
C SER A 75 -11.70 -5.81 -3.52
N GLY A 76 -11.16 -6.69 -2.68
CA GLY A 76 -10.08 -7.61 -3.08
C GLY A 76 -8.65 -7.08 -2.91
N LYS A 77 -8.43 -5.91 -2.25
CA LYS A 77 -7.08 -5.36 -2.05
C LYS A 77 -6.11 -6.33 -1.37
N SER A 78 -6.55 -6.94 -0.27
CA SER A 78 -5.74 -7.92 0.46
C SER A 78 -5.52 -9.18 -0.37
N THR A 79 -6.52 -9.62 -1.14
CA THR A 79 -6.41 -10.75 -2.07
C THR A 79 -5.40 -10.46 -3.17
N LEU A 80 -5.40 -9.24 -3.71
CA LEU A 80 -4.42 -8.85 -4.72
C LEU A 80 -3.01 -8.77 -4.14
N ALA A 81 -2.85 -8.15 -2.97
CA ALA A 81 -1.54 -7.93 -2.35
C ALA A 81 -0.89 -9.22 -1.83
N HIS A 82 -1.63 -10.09 -1.15
CA HIS A 82 -1.09 -11.30 -0.51
C HIS A 82 -1.07 -12.52 -1.44
N PRO A 83 -2.18 -13.24 -1.71
CA PRO A 83 -2.10 -14.48 -2.48
C PRO A 83 -1.68 -14.27 -3.94
N ILE A 84 -2.04 -13.14 -4.57
CA ILE A 84 -1.70 -12.92 -5.98
C ILE A 84 -0.29 -12.36 -6.15
N ILE A 85 0.06 -11.26 -5.50
CA ILE A 85 1.37 -10.64 -5.70
C ILE A 85 2.41 -11.30 -4.79
N TYR A 86 2.27 -11.15 -3.47
CA TYR A 86 3.31 -11.54 -2.53
C TYR A 86 3.62 -13.05 -2.57
N ASN A 87 2.62 -13.94 -2.44
CA ASN A 87 2.87 -15.38 -2.35
C ASN A 87 3.46 -15.95 -3.64
N ASN A 88 3.08 -15.42 -4.82
CA ASN A 88 3.69 -15.84 -6.08
C ASN A 88 5.15 -15.39 -6.19
N LEU A 89 5.47 -14.16 -5.80
CA LEU A 89 6.85 -13.66 -5.78
C LEU A 89 7.68 -14.40 -4.71
N ALA A 90 7.14 -14.61 -3.52
CA ALA A 90 7.79 -15.37 -2.45
C ALA A 90 8.16 -16.77 -2.91
N ARG A 91 7.23 -17.48 -3.56
CA ARG A 91 7.48 -18.80 -4.16
C ARG A 91 8.61 -18.75 -5.19
N HIS A 92 8.63 -17.74 -6.08
CA HIS A 92 9.69 -17.59 -7.07
C HIS A 92 11.07 -17.42 -6.41
N PHE A 93 11.15 -16.65 -5.31
CA PHE A 93 12.38 -16.42 -4.55
C PHE A 93 12.68 -17.50 -3.48
N GLY A 94 11.92 -18.59 -3.46
CA GLY A 94 12.14 -19.69 -2.49
C GLY A 94 11.78 -19.38 -1.05
N ILE A 95 10.95 -18.36 -0.83
CA ILE A 95 10.44 -17.98 0.51
C ILE A 95 9.20 -18.82 0.82
N VAL A 96 9.19 -19.47 1.97
CA VAL A 96 8.03 -20.24 2.45
C VAL A 96 6.97 -19.28 2.99
N THR A 97 5.73 -19.47 2.56
CA THR A 97 4.56 -18.70 3.00
C THR A 97 3.54 -19.65 3.64
N ASP A 98 2.75 -19.13 4.60
CA ASP A 98 1.72 -19.93 5.30
C ASP A 98 0.56 -20.32 4.35
N GLU A 99 0.32 -19.50 3.33
CA GLU A 99 -0.73 -19.73 2.34
C GLU A 99 -0.15 -20.04 0.97
N ALA A 100 -0.80 -20.91 0.23
CA ALA A 100 -0.43 -21.20 -1.16
C ALA A 100 -0.62 -19.95 -2.04
N PRO A 101 0.26 -19.74 -3.04
CA PRO A 101 0.05 -18.68 -4.02
C PRO A 101 -1.21 -18.93 -4.83
N ALA A 102 -1.90 -17.86 -5.16
CA ALA A 102 -3.05 -17.91 -6.05
C ALA A 102 -2.64 -18.27 -7.49
N ALA A 103 -3.59 -18.75 -8.28
CA ALA A 103 -3.36 -18.94 -9.72
C ALA A 103 -3.08 -17.58 -10.37
N ALA A 104 -1.90 -17.43 -10.92
CA ALA A 104 -1.49 -16.26 -11.69
C ALA A 104 -0.27 -16.60 -12.57
N LYS A 105 -0.17 -15.95 -13.72
CA LYS A 105 1.04 -15.94 -14.54
C LYS A 105 1.74 -14.61 -14.32
N ILE A 106 3.02 -14.63 -13.94
CA ILE A 106 3.81 -13.41 -13.73
C ILE A 106 4.98 -13.41 -14.72
N GLU A 107 5.14 -12.29 -15.42
CA GLU A 107 6.23 -12.04 -16.37
C GLU A 107 7.07 -10.85 -15.90
N ASN A 108 8.32 -10.77 -16.36
CA ASN A 108 9.34 -9.77 -16.02
C ASN A 108 9.77 -9.83 -14.53
N ILE A 109 9.70 -10.99 -13.93
CA ILE A 109 10.03 -11.20 -12.52
C ILE A 109 11.54 -11.02 -12.26
N GLU A 110 12.36 -11.17 -13.31
CA GLU A 110 13.80 -10.92 -13.32
C GLU A 110 14.19 -9.47 -13.02
N GLU A 111 13.26 -8.54 -13.16
CA GLU A 111 13.43 -7.14 -12.76
C GLU A 111 13.47 -6.93 -11.23
N LEU A 112 13.16 -7.99 -10.48
CA LEU A 112 13.13 -7.96 -9.01
C LEU A 112 14.29 -8.79 -8.43
N ASN A 113 14.88 -8.30 -7.34
CA ASN A 113 15.92 -9.02 -6.58
C ASN A 113 15.37 -9.77 -5.37
N GLY A 114 14.10 -9.63 -5.07
CA GLY A 114 13.44 -10.24 -3.91
C GLY A 114 12.11 -9.59 -3.59
N VAL A 115 11.42 -10.15 -2.61
CA VAL A 115 10.16 -9.63 -2.08
C VAL A 115 10.17 -9.68 -0.56
N GLN A 116 9.58 -8.69 0.08
CA GLN A 116 9.40 -8.65 1.53
C GLN A 116 7.99 -8.17 1.86
N LEU A 117 7.32 -8.88 2.76
CA LEU A 117 6.06 -8.47 3.34
C LEU A 117 6.32 -7.77 4.67
N ILE A 118 5.72 -6.59 4.84
CA ILE A 118 5.67 -5.89 6.11
C ILE A 118 4.18 -5.70 6.43
N ASP A 119 3.71 -6.33 7.48
CA ASP A 119 2.34 -6.24 7.92
C ASP A 119 2.21 -5.54 9.28
N GLN A 120 0.98 -5.40 9.76
CA GLN A 120 0.67 -4.80 11.06
C GLN A 120 0.54 -5.85 12.18
N SER A 121 0.97 -7.09 11.95
CA SER A 121 0.92 -8.13 12.97
C SER A 121 1.73 -7.69 14.18
N PRO A 122 1.21 -7.83 15.42
CA PRO A 122 1.99 -7.55 16.60
C PRO A 122 3.20 -8.48 16.63
N LEU A 123 4.38 -7.93 16.87
CA LEU A 123 5.60 -8.72 17.08
C LEU A 123 5.29 -9.79 18.13
N SER A 124 5.24 -11.06 17.73
CA SER A 124 5.03 -12.15 18.66
C SER A 124 6.15 -12.08 19.69
N ARG A 125 5.78 -11.91 20.97
CA ARG A 125 6.74 -12.07 22.07
C ARG A 125 7.22 -13.50 21.99
N THR A 126 8.46 -13.70 21.57
CA THR A 126 9.14 -15.00 21.69
C THR A 126 9.05 -15.40 23.16
N PRO A 127 8.42 -16.54 23.52
CA PRO A 127 8.50 -17.01 24.90
C PRO A 127 9.98 -17.28 25.22
N ARG A 128 10.43 -16.71 26.31
CA ARG A 128 11.74 -17.05 26.91
C ARG A 128 11.63 -18.39 27.57
#